data_89bda6d9abe0480d71a99e857e678a8f
#
_entry.id   89bda6d9abe0480d71a99e857e678a8f
#
_cell.length_a   1.000
_cell.length_b   1.000
_cell.length_c   1.000
_cell.angle_alpha   90.00
_cell.angle_beta   90.00
_cell.angle_gamma   90.00
#
_symmetry.space_group_name_H-M   'P 1'
#
loop_
_entity.id
_entity.type
_entity.pdbx_description
1 polymer ?
#
loop_
_entity_poly.entity_id
_entity_poly.type
_entity_poly.pdbx_seq_one_letter_code
_entity_poly.pdbx_strand_id
1 'polypeptide(L)'
;PSSTRLTYVLLHAAPAPRRHSLSSSQHRPRVRQVLWMANLTKEFAHGVEWVRDSLNYERPKPISVFETTIRCLGGMLAAYELSGEKVLLDRSIELGEKLQKAYGAAGLPYTTLSLLTGHKTIPNWTGGSLLLAEVGTVQMEFFALAHHAGRPEFRERAQRAIDLLDSQGGGLTDGGRLWPIHIRPESGRPSGSTISWGAMGDSFYEYLLKTWLLTGKKHEQYKRMYLEAVKGMQRRLIIEEGGLTYLCEEKSGKLVRKMDHLVCFVPGTLALGAQHLPEQHDEHMALAAKLAETCHRMYTLTPTGLAPEFVKIVGGSMVAGANHNLLRPETIEAFFYLWRFTKDARYREWGWEIFSAFERHCRVPSGGYSGLKNVKLRGSAKDDTMQTFWLAESLKYFLLLFSDDSLLDLNTHVINTEAHPIKILPS
;
A
#
# COMPACT_ATOMS: atom_id res chain seq x y z
N PRO A 1 6.49 -22.67 12.26
CA PRO A 1 5.12 -22.28 12.56
C PRO A 1 4.27 -22.60 11.34
N SER A 2 3.25 -23.43 11.51
CA SER A 2 2.48 -23.94 10.40
C SER A 2 1.47 -22.88 9.93
N SER A 3 1.24 -22.81 8.63
CA SER A 3 0.17 -22.04 7.98
C SER A 3 -1.20 -22.26 8.65
N THR A 4 -1.43 -23.42 9.24
CA THR A 4 -2.62 -23.82 10.00
C THR A 4 -2.96 -22.86 11.15
N ARG A 5 -1.96 -22.32 11.86
CA ARG A 5 -2.19 -21.39 12.98
C ARG A 5 -2.60 -20.01 12.49
N LEU A 6 -2.08 -19.57 11.35
CA LEU A 6 -2.49 -18.33 10.67
C LEU A 6 -3.88 -18.45 10.08
N THR A 7 -4.24 -19.58 9.48
CA THR A 7 -5.59 -19.86 9.01
C THR A 7 -6.59 -19.81 10.16
N TYR A 8 -6.24 -20.39 11.33
CA TYR A 8 -7.04 -20.31 12.55
C TYR A 8 -7.24 -18.86 13.01
N VAL A 9 -6.19 -18.03 12.96
CA VAL A 9 -6.26 -16.61 13.30
C VAL A 9 -7.16 -15.84 12.33
N LEU A 10 -7.08 -16.12 11.04
CA LEU A 10 -7.95 -15.53 10.01
C LEU A 10 -9.43 -15.86 10.24
N LEU A 11 -9.73 -17.12 10.60
CA LEU A 11 -11.09 -17.55 10.94
C LEU A 11 -11.66 -16.82 12.16
N HIS A 12 -10.83 -16.58 13.18
CA HIS A 12 -11.26 -15.95 14.44
C HIS A 12 -11.15 -14.41 14.42
N ALA A 13 -10.45 -13.84 13.44
CA ALA A 13 -10.40 -12.40 13.22
C ALA A 13 -11.57 -11.89 12.37
N ALA A 14 -12.26 -12.78 11.65
CA ALA A 14 -13.48 -12.40 10.91
C ALA A 14 -14.58 -12.01 11.91
N PRO A 15 -15.12 -10.77 11.88
CA PRO A 15 -16.11 -10.33 12.85
C PRO A 15 -17.40 -11.14 12.70
N ALA A 16 -17.87 -11.69 13.81
CA ALA A 16 -19.26 -12.19 13.89
C ALA A 16 -20.23 -11.06 13.54
N PRO A 17 -21.36 -11.34 12.88
CA PRO A 17 -22.30 -10.31 12.44
C PRO A 17 -22.96 -9.66 13.65
N ARG A 18 -22.40 -8.58 14.19
CA ARG A 18 -23.08 -7.72 15.16
C ARG A 18 -23.77 -6.58 14.43
N ARG A 19 -25.06 -6.43 14.71
CA ARG A 19 -25.93 -5.33 14.28
C ARG A 19 -25.57 -4.04 15.01
N HIS A 20 -24.49 -3.38 14.68
CA HIS A 20 -24.28 -1.97 15.07
C HIS A 20 -23.48 -1.23 13.99
N SER A 21 -24.08 -0.14 13.56
CA SER A 21 -23.69 0.98 12.75
C SER A 21 -22.18 1.27 12.71
N LEU A 22 -21.52 0.84 11.68
CA LEU A 22 -20.32 1.47 11.14
C LEU A 22 -20.33 1.23 9.64
N SER A 23 -19.75 2.11 8.87
CA SER A 23 -19.65 2.13 7.41
C SER A 23 -19.28 0.76 6.79
N SER A 24 -20.13 -0.23 7.00
CA SER A 24 -19.88 -1.65 6.70
C SER A 24 -19.74 -1.97 5.21
N SER A 25 -20.13 -1.04 4.33
CA SER A 25 -20.08 -1.22 2.88
C SER A 25 -18.69 -1.14 2.29
N GLN A 26 -17.75 -0.43 2.92
CA GLN A 26 -16.36 -0.32 2.45
C GLN A 26 -15.47 -1.48 2.94
N HIS A 27 -15.87 -2.26 3.94
CA HIS A 27 -15.03 -3.27 4.56
C HIS A 27 -15.07 -4.64 3.85
N ARG A 28 -16.20 -5.00 3.26
CA ARG A 28 -16.42 -6.35 2.72
C ARG A 28 -15.69 -6.69 1.41
N PRO A 29 -15.46 -5.79 0.44
CA PRO A 29 -14.71 -6.13 -0.76
C PRO A 29 -13.23 -6.45 -0.53
N ARG A 30 -12.62 -5.90 0.50
CA ARG A 30 -11.16 -5.90 0.74
C ARG A 30 -10.60 -7.22 1.25
N VAL A 31 -11.38 -8.00 1.96
CA VAL A 31 -10.90 -9.20 2.68
C VAL A 31 -11.04 -10.48 1.84
N ARG A 32 -11.73 -10.42 0.69
CA ARG A 32 -12.12 -11.62 -0.07
C ARG A 32 -10.96 -12.43 -0.59
N GLN A 33 -9.91 -11.80 -1.09
CA GLN A 33 -8.77 -12.56 -1.62
C GLN A 33 -8.04 -13.31 -0.52
N VAL A 34 -7.90 -12.72 0.66
CA VAL A 34 -7.28 -13.42 1.79
C VAL A 34 -8.11 -14.63 2.20
N LEU A 35 -9.43 -14.54 2.13
CA LEU A 35 -10.33 -15.67 2.37
C LEU A 35 -10.13 -16.76 1.32
N TRP A 36 -10.06 -16.39 0.04
CA TRP A 36 -9.78 -17.32 -1.06
C TRP A 36 -8.42 -18.00 -0.90
N MET A 37 -7.36 -17.22 -0.71
CA MET A 37 -5.99 -17.73 -0.52
C MET A 37 -5.83 -18.59 0.73
N ALA A 38 -6.61 -18.34 1.78
CA ALA A 38 -6.67 -19.15 3.01
C ALA A 38 -7.61 -20.34 2.89
N ASN A 39 -8.19 -20.61 1.70
CA ASN A 39 -9.17 -21.67 1.44
C ASN A 39 -10.45 -21.56 2.30
N LEU A 40 -10.85 -20.34 2.67
CA LEU A 40 -12.08 -20.05 3.41
C LEU A 40 -13.23 -19.82 2.40
N THR A 41 -13.59 -20.88 1.68
CA THR A 41 -14.48 -20.81 0.52
C THR A 41 -15.91 -20.42 0.87
N LYS A 42 -16.42 -20.80 2.03
CA LYS A 42 -17.77 -20.41 2.50
C LYS A 42 -17.87 -18.93 2.79
N GLU A 43 -16.90 -18.38 3.49
CA GLU A 43 -16.80 -16.96 3.82
C GLU A 43 -16.59 -16.12 2.56
N PHE A 44 -15.79 -16.63 1.61
CA PHE A 44 -15.62 -16.03 0.30
C PHE A 44 -16.95 -15.98 -0.47
N ALA A 45 -17.67 -17.12 -0.59
CA ALA A 45 -18.97 -17.21 -1.28
C ALA A 45 -20.00 -16.24 -0.68
N HIS A 46 -20.14 -16.21 0.65
CA HIS A 46 -21.00 -15.23 1.33
C HIS A 46 -20.61 -13.78 1.00
N GLY A 47 -19.30 -13.53 0.87
CA GLY A 47 -18.82 -12.23 0.41
C GLY A 47 -19.26 -11.90 -1.03
N VAL A 48 -19.20 -12.87 -1.96
CA VAL A 48 -19.66 -12.71 -3.36
C VAL A 48 -21.16 -12.45 -3.42
N GLU A 49 -21.96 -13.21 -2.69
CA GLU A 49 -23.40 -12.97 -2.55
C GLU A 49 -23.72 -11.55 -2.11
N TRP A 50 -23.01 -11.05 -1.09
CA TRP A 50 -23.19 -9.67 -0.65
C TRP A 50 -22.87 -8.63 -1.75
N VAL A 51 -21.85 -8.88 -2.58
CA VAL A 51 -21.55 -8.00 -3.74
C VAL A 51 -22.64 -8.04 -4.76
N ARG A 52 -23.20 -9.22 -5.02
CA ARG A 52 -24.31 -9.42 -5.96
C ARG A 52 -25.57 -8.70 -5.51
N ASP A 53 -25.98 -8.88 -4.25
CA ASP A 53 -27.32 -8.58 -3.78
C ASP A 53 -27.41 -7.27 -2.99
N SER A 54 -26.30 -6.80 -2.41
CA SER A 54 -26.31 -5.69 -1.45
C SER A 54 -25.38 -4.52 -1.79
N LEU A 55 -24.37 -4.73 -2.62
CA LEU A 55 -23.45 -3.64 -2.97
C LEU A 55 -24.15 -2.68 -3.93
N ASN A 56 -24.26 -1.41 -3.52
CA ASN A 56 -24.66 -0.32 -4.40
C ASN A 56 -23.74 0.89 -4.21
N TYR A 57 -23.66 1.71 -5.24
CA TYR A 57 -22.82 2.91 -5.26
C TYR A 57 -23.64 4.21 -5.16
N GLU A 58 -24.95 4.11 -4.86
CA GLU A 58 -25.86 5.24 -4.74
C GLU A 58 -25.91 5.75 -3.30
N ARG A 59 -24.75 6.20 -2.80
CA ARG A 59 -24.65 6.77 -1.46
C ARG A 59 -24.33 8.26 -1.54
N PRO A 60 -25.00 9.10 -0.73
CA PRO A 60 -24.80 10.55 -0.78
C PRO A 60 -23.44 10.97 -0.19
N LYS A 61 -22.86 10.16 0.70
CA LYS A 61 -21.58 10.51 1.35
C LYS A 61 -20.42 10.42 0.36
N PRO A 62 -19.61 11.49 0.20
CA PRO A 62 -18.43 11.44 -0.65
C PRO A 62 -17.43 10.37 -0.19
N ILE A 63 -16.74 9.78 -1.15
CA ILE A 63 -15.66 8.80 -0.94
C ILE A 63 -14.31 9.42 -1.24
N SER A 64 -13.24 8.88 -0.65
CA SER A 64 -11.88 9.09 -1.15
C SER A 64 -11.69 8.32 -2.44
N VAL A 65 -11.28 9.00 -3.50
CA VAL A 65 -11.04 8.39 -4.82
C VAL A 65 -9.89 7.39 -4.74
N PHE A 66 -8.78 7.82 -4.14
CA PHE A 66 -7.60 6.99 -3.91
C PHE A 66 -7.95 5.71 -3.13
N GLU A 67 -8.48 5.86 -1.92
CA GLU A 67 -8.83 4.73 -1.05
C GLU A 67 -9.82 3.76 -1.70
N THR A 68 -10.80 4.29 -2.44
CA THR A 68 -11.80 3.45 -3.10
C THR A 68 -11.19 2.70 -4.29
N THR A 69 -10.26 3.31 -5.01
CA THR A 69 -9.55 2.67 -6.12
C THR A 69 -8.68 1.53 -5.64
N ILE A 70 -7.72 1.80 -4.75
CA ILE A 70 -6.75 0.79 -4.34
C ILE A 70 -7.39 -0.35 -3.55
N ARG A 71 -8.40 -0.05 -2.72
CA ARG A 71 -9.04 -1.00 -1.81
C ARG A 71 -10.24 -1.72 -2.43
N CYS A 72 -11.20 -0.96 -2.97
CA CYS A 72 -12.45 -1.57 -3.45
C CYS A 72 -12.32 -2.07 -4.88
N LEU A 73 -11.85 -1.23 -5.80
CA LEU A 73 -11.65 -1.62 -7.19
C LEU A 73 -10.57 -2.70 -7.31
N GLY A 74 -9.38 -2.45 -6.75
CA GLY A 74 -8.29 -3.43 -6.71
C GLY A 74 -8.70 -4.73 -6.04
N GLY A 75 -9.44 -4.64 -4.92
CA GLY A 75 -9.96 -5.80 -4.19
C GLY A 75 -10.93 -6.66 -4.99
N MET A 76 -11.85 -6.06 -5.74
CA MET A 76 -12.79 -6.81 -6.56
C MET A 76 -12.13 -7.39 -7.82
N LEU A 77 -11.24 -6.64 -8.48
CA LEU A 77 -10.51 -7.12 -9.66
C LEU A 77 -9.64 -8.33 -9.33
N ALA A 78 -8.84 -8.25 -8.27
CA ALA A 78 -8.01 -9.37 -7.86
C ALA A 78 -8.85 -10.57 -7.37
N ALA A 79 -9.98 -10.35 -6.71
CA ALA A 79 -10.90 -11.44 -6.36
C ALA A 79 -11.52 -12.10 -7.60
N TYR A 80 -11.85 -11.31 -8.63
CA TYR A 80 -12.30 -11.82 -9.91
C TYR A 80 -11.22 -12.67 -10.59
N GLU A 81 -9.99 -12.17 -10.67
CA GLU A 81 -8.88 -12.89 -11.31
C GLU A 81 -8.55 -14.23 -10.64
N LEU A 82 -8.71 -14.30 -9.31
CA LEU A 82 -8.46 -15.52 -8.54
C LEU A 82 -9.62 -16.52 -8.62
N SER A 83 -10.87 -16.06 -8.71
CA SER A 83 -12.06 -16.93 -8.57
C SER A 83 -12.86 -17.13 -9.86
N GLY A 84 -12.73 -16.24 -10.84
CA GLY A 84 -13.58 -16.23 -12.05
C GLY A 84 -14.98 -15.68 -11.82
N GLU A 85 -15.35 -15.21 -10.63
CA GLU A 85 -16.69 -14.74 -10.28
C GLU A 85 -17.05 -13.45 -11.01
N LYS A 86 -17.79 -13.57 -12.12
CA LYS A 86 -18.09 -12.46 -13.05
C LYS A 86 -18.75 -11.25 -12.39
N VAL A 87 -19.58 -11.45 -11.38
CA VAL A 87 -20.24 -10.35 -10.65
C VAL A 87 -19.23 -9.37 -10.04
N LEU A 88 -18.03 -9.82 -9.69
CA LEU A 88 -16.97 -8.96 -9.18
C LEU A 88 -16.43 -8.03 -10.26
N LEU A 89 -16.28 -8.53 -11.50
CA LEU A 89 -15.90 -7.70 -12.65
C LEU A 89 -17.02 -6.71 -13.02
N ASP A 90 -18.27 -7.16 -13.09
CA ASP A 90 -19.40 -6.30 -13.44
C ASP A 90 -19.52 -5.11 -12.46
N ARG A 91 -19.37 -5.38 -11.15
CA ARG A 91 -19.35 -4.33 -10.12
C ARG A 91 -18.08 -3.45 -10.16
N SER A 92 -16.96 -4.00 -10.60
CA SER A 92 -15.74 -3.21 -10.84
C SER A 92 -15.90 -2.24 -11.99
N ILE A 93 -16.54 -2.63 -13.08
CA ILE A 93 -16.83 -1.77 -14.22
C ILE A 93 -17.75 -0.62 -13.80
N GLU A 94 -18.86 -0.91 -13.08
CA GLU A 94 -19.76 0.10 -12.55
C GLU A 94 -19.03 1.12 -11.65
N LEU A 95 -18.17 0.63 -10.76
CA LEU A 95 -17.37 1.49 -9.90
C LEU A 95 -16.37 2.35 -10.70
N GLY A 96 -15.68 1.76 -11.67
CA GLY A 96 -14.73 2.44 -12.55
C GLY A 96 -15.37 3.58 -13.34
N GLU A 97 -16.58 3.37 -13.88
CA GLU A 97 -17.37 4.40 -14.56
C GLU A 97 -17.68 5.61 -13.66
N LYS A 98 -17.99 5.33 -12.40
CA LYS A 98 -18.23 6.40 -11.42
C LYS A 98 -16.93 7.11 -11.04
N LEU A 99 -15.83 6.37 -10.79
CA LEU A 99 -14.53 6.91 -10.42
C LEU A 99 -13.91 7.80 -11.52
N GLN A 100 -14.15 7.52 -12.79
CA GLN A 100 -13.70 8.38 -13.89
C GLN A 100 -14.22 9.83 -13.77
N LYS A 101 -15.35 10.06 -13.10
CA LYS A 101 -15.90 11.42 -12.87
C LYS A 101 -15.03 12.26 -11.92
N ALA A 102 -14.10 11.63 -11.18
CA ALA A 102 -13.20 12.33 -10.28
C ALA A 102 -12.15 13.18 -11.02
N TYR A 103 -11.85 12.88 -12.28
CA TYR A 103 -10.80 13.56 -13.00
C TYR A 103 -11.20 15.00 -13.37
N GLY A 104 -10.27 15.94 -13.11
CA GLY A 104 -10.41 17.35 -13.51
C GLY A 104 -10.01 17.62 -14.95
N ALA A 105 -10.09 18.87 -15.37
CA ALA A 105 -9.75 19.30 -16.74
C ALA A 105 -8.28 19.01 -17.12
N ALA A 106 -7.35 19.11 -16.16
CA ALA A 106 -5.93 18.79 -16.38
C ALA A 106 -5.66 17.29 -16.48
N GLY A 107 -6.63 16.42 -16.16
CA GLY A 107 -6.45 14.96 -16.20
C GLY A 107 -5.99 14.34 -14.88
N LEU A 108 -5.99 15.08 -13.77
CA LEU A 108 -5.69 14.56 -12.44
C LEU A 108 -6.97 14.21 -11.67
N PRO A 109 -6.98 13.10 -10.90
CA PRO A 109 -8.11 12.77 -10.04
C PRO A 109 -8.16 13.69 -8.81
N TYR A 110 -9.36 14.15 -8.45
CA TYR A 110 -9.61 14.87 -7.21
C TYR A 110 -9.65 13.91 -6.01
N THR A 111 -9.38 14.43 -4.82
CA THR A 111 -9.28 13.62 -3.59
C THR A 111 -10.60 12.95 -3.22
N THR A 112 -11.74 13.68 -3.34
CA THR A 112 -13.05 13.13 -2.98
C THR A 112 -14.06 13.23 -4.11
N LEU A 113 -15.01 12.28 -4.13
CA LEU A 113 -16.06 12.16 -5.14
C LEU A 113 -17.36 11.68 -4.51
N SER A 114 -18.47 12.33 -4.85
CA SER A 114 -19.81 11.75 -4.65
C SER A 114 -20.12 10.79 -5.79
N LEU A 115 -20.22 9.50 -5.50
CA LEU A 115 -20.57 8.49 -6.50
C LEU A 115 -21.98 8.66 -7.07
N LEU A 116 -22.86 9.35 -6.31
CA LEU A 116 -24.24 9.64 -6.73
C LEU A 116 -24.30 10.81 -7.72
N THR A 117 -23.68 11.95 -7.37
CA THR A 117 -23.83 13.19 -8.13
C THR A 117 -22.67 13.49 -9.07
N GLY A 118 -21.51 12.84 -8.88
CA GLY A 118 -20.26 13.17 -9.57
C GLY A 118 -19.57 14.44 -9.05
N HIS A 119 -20.10 15.06 -7.99
CA HIS A 119 -19.45 16.21 -7.35
C HIS A 119 -18.11 15.80 -6.74
N LYS A 120 -17.05 16.53 -7.07
CA LYS A 120 -15.68 16.25 -6.64
C LYS A 120 -15.07 17.44 -5.91
N THR A 121 -14.26 17.17 -4.88
CA THR A 121 -13.64 18.22 -4.07
C THR A 121 -12.21 17.88 -3.66
N ILE A 122 -11.49 18.92 -3.25
CA ILE A 122 -10.19 18.82 -2.60
C ILE A 122 -10.38 19.28 -1.16
N PRO A 123 -9.91 18.54 -0.14
CA PRO A 123 -10.09 18.92 1.26
C PRO A 123 -9.34 20.23 1.60
N ASN A 124 -9.92 21.04 2.48
CA ASN A 124 -9.32 22.32 2.88
C ASN A 124 -7.96 22.18 3.56
N TRP A 125 -7.71 21.06 4.26
CA TRP A 125 -6.46 20.83 4.99
C TRP A 125 -5.23 20.68 4.08
N THR A 126 -5.41 20.38 2.78
CA THR A 126 -4.34 20.34 1.79
C THR A 126 -4.03 21.71 1.17
N GLY A 127 -4.72 22.77 1.61
CA GLY A 127 -4.59 24.11 1.01
C GLY A 127 -4.98 24.18 -0.47
N GLY A 128 -5.92 23.32 -0.90
CA GLY A 128 -6.36 23.23 -2.29
C GLY A 128 -5.44 22.41 -3.20
N SER A 129 -4.44 21.75 -2.64
CA SER A 129 -3.52 20.86 -3.39
C SER A 129 -4.03 19.43 -3.43
N LEU A 130 -3.74 18.72 -4.52
CA LEU A 130 -3.80 17.27 -4.60
C LEU A 130 -2.56 16.66 -3.95
N LEU A 131 -2.64 15.39 -3.56
CA LEU A 131 -1.52 14.65 -2.98
C LEU A 131 -0.89 13.72 -4.02
N LEU A 132 0.44 13.65 -4.03
CA LEU A 132 1.20 12.87 -5.01
C LEU A 132 0.79 11.39 -5.01
N ALA A 133 0.70 10.76 -3.82
CA ALA A 133 0.24 9.38 -3.70
C ALA A 133 -1.18 9.19 -4.27
N GLU A 134 -2.11 10.11 -4.01
CA GLU A 134 -3.50 10.00 -4.47
C GLU A 134 -3.63 10.09 -6.00
N VAL A 135 -2.86 10.95 -6.65
CA VAL A 135 -2.93 11.14 -8.11
C VAL A 135 -2.08 10.13 -8.88
N GLY A 136 -1.03 9.63 -8.25
CA GLY A 136 -0.07 8.69 -8.86
C GLY A 136 -0.28 7.22 -8.51
N THR A 137 -1.38 6.86 -7.84
CA THR A 137 -1.64 5.49 -7.36
C THR A 137 -3.05 5.03 -7.73
N VAL A 138 -3.33 5.02 -9.02
CA VAL A 138 -4.61 4.53 -9.59
C VAL A 138 -4.38 3.67 -10.85
N GLN A 139 -3.14 3.63 -11.33
CA GLN A 139 -2.79 3.11 -12.65
C GLN A 139 -3.00 1.60 -12.72
N MET A 140 -2.56 0.85 -11.74
CA MET A 140 -2.64 -0.61 -11.76
C MET A 140 -4.09 -1.09 -11.86
N GLU A 141 -4.97 -0.54 -11.05
CA GLU A 141 -6.39 -0.90 -11.02
C GLU A 141 -7.11 -0.51 -12.30
N PHE A 142 -6.86 0.71 -12.80
CA PHE A 142 -7.48 1.17 -14.05
C PHE A 142 -6.93 0.45 -15.28
N PHE A 143 -5.66 0.01 -15.29
CA PHE A 143 -5.09 -0.77 -16.36
C PHE A 143 -5.68 -2.20 -16.37
N ALA A 144 -5.77 -2.84 -15.20
CA ALA A 144 -6.42 -4.14 -15.07
C ALA A 144 -7.92 -4.06 -15.45
N LEU A 145 -8.62 -3.03 -14.99
CA LEU A 145 -10.02 -2.80 -15.35
C LEU A 145 -10.19 -2.61 -16.86
N ALA A 146 -9.34 -1.80 -17.50
CA ALA A 146 -9.36 -1.58 -18.95
C ALA A 146 -9.19 -2.89 -19.72
N HIS A 147 -8.26 -3.73 -19.27
CA HIS A 147 -8.00 -5.04 -19.87
C HIS A 147 -9.22 -5.96 -19.76
N HIS A 148 -9.73 -6.17 -18.55
CA HIS A 148 -10.84 -7.10 -18.31
C HIS A 148 -12.19 -6.63 -18.88
N ALA A 149 -12.41 -5.33 -18.94
CA ALA A 149 -13.63 -4.74 -19.50
C ALA A 149 -13.56 -4.57 -21.03
N GLY A 150 -12.39 -4.69 -21.66
CA GLY A 150 -12.19 -4.35 -23.07
C GLY A 150 -12.39 -2.86 -23.36
N ARG A 151 -12.11 -1.97 -22.39
CA ARG A 151 -12.43 -0.54 -22.42
C ARG A 151 -11.17 0.30 -22.19
N PRO A 152 -10.44 0.71 -23.27
CA PRO A 152 -9.16 1.39 -23.18
C PRO A 152 -9.22 2.75 -22.49
N GLU A 153 -10.37 3.42 -22.48
CA GLU A 153 -10.54 4.74 -21.88
C GLU A 153 -10.23 4.77 -20.37
N PHE A 154 -10.38 3.65 -19.67
CA PHE A 154 -9.96 3.54 -18.26
C PHE A 154 -8.45 3.72 -18.13
N ARG A 155 -7.68 2.99 -18.95
CA ARG A 155 -6.22 3.08 -18.97
C ARG A 155 -5.72 4.45 -19.39
N GLU A 156 -6.29 5.00 -20.47
CA GLU A 156 -5.90 6.30 -21.00
C GLU A 156 -6.06 7.41 -19.97
N ARG A 157 -7.14 7.34 -19.18
CA ARG A 157 -7.40 8.34 -18.14
C ARG A 157 -6.38 8.30 -17.03
N ALA A 158 -6.04 7.12 -16.54
CA ALA A 158 -5.03 6.94 -15.51
C ALA A 158 -3.61 7.27 -16.01
N GLN A 159 -3.31 6.96 -17.28
CA GLN A 159 -2.03 7.26 -17.91
C GLN A 159 -1.77 8.76 -18.01
N ARG A 160 -2.77 9.57 -18.36
CA ARG A 160 -2.63 11.04 -18.46
C ARG A 160 -2.15 11.67 -17.15
N ALA A 161 -2.54 11.12 -15.99
CA ALA A 161 -2.06 11.63 -14.72
C ALA A 161 -0.55 11.46 -14.57
N ILE A 162 0.00 10.30 -14.97
CA ILE A 162 1.44 10.04 -14.95
C ILE A 162 2.17 10.89 -15.99
N ASP A 163 1.63 11.03 -17.21
CA ASP A 163 2.22 11.88 -18.26
C ASP A 163 2.36 13.32 -17.77
N LEU A 164 1.36 13.82 -17.05
CA LEU A 164 1.39 15.16 -16.49
C LEU A 164 2.41 15.27 -15.35
N LEU A 165 2.46 14.31 -14.43
CA LEU A 165 3.45 14.27 -13.35
C LEU A 165 4.87 14.15 -13.90
N ASP A 166 5.08 13.38 -14.95
CA ASP A 166 6.38 13.23 -15.61
C ASP A 166 6.83 14.54 -16.27
N SER A 167 5.94 15.22 -17.00
CA SER A 167 6.27 16.46 -17.74
C SER A 167 6.39 17.69 -16.83
N GLN A 168 5.61 17.78 -15.76
CA GLN A 168 5.48 18.99 -14.94
C GLN A 168 6.06 18.85 -13.52
N GLY A 169 6.22 17.62 -13.03
CA GLY A 169 6.63 17.35 -11.65
C GLY A 169 8.12 17.07 -11.52
N GLY A 170 8.63 17.21 -10.30
CA GLY A 170 9.93 16.76 -9.89
C GLY A 170 11.11 17.62 -10.33
N GLY A 171 11.99 17.94 -9.40
CA GLY A 171 13.28 18.54 -9.68
C GLY A 171 14.31 17.49 -10.08
N LEU A 172 14.91 17.60 -11.27
CA LEU A 172 16.09 16.85 -11.66
C LEU A 172 17.31 17.43 -10.96
N THR A 173 18.01 16.61 -10.17
CA THR A 173 19.31 16.96 -9.60
C THR A 173 20.25 15.78 -9.79
N ASP A 174 21.37 16.00 -10.47
CA ASP A 174 22.43 14.99 -10.66
C ASP A 174 21.94 13.62 -11.18
N GLY A 175 20.92 13.63 -12.07
CA GLY A 175 20.33 12.44 -12.68
C GLY A 175 19.37 11.64 -11.79
N GLY A 176 19.00 12.17 -10.61
CA GLY A 176 17.88 11.69 -9.80
C GLY A 176 16.71 12.66 -9.85
N ARG A 177 15.50 12.18 -9.55
CA ARG A 177 14.28 12.99 -9.58
C ARG A 177 13.37 12.66 -8.41
N LEU A 178 12.89 13.70 -7.73
CA LEU A 178 11.95 13.56 -6.61
C LEU A 178 10.78 14.53 -6.79
N TRP A 179 9.58 14.08 -6.48
CA TRP A 179 8.35 14.84 -6.58
C TRP A 179 7.91 15.33 -5.21
N PRO A 180 7.61 16.63 -5.06
CA PRO A 180 6.95 17.14 -3.86
C PRO A 180 5.56 16.51 -3.68
N ILE A 181 5.16 16.31 -2.42
CA ILE A 181 3.90 15.64 -2.07
C ILE A 181 2.62 16.43 -2.39
N HIS A 182 2.74 17.75 -2.60
CA HIS A 182 1.60 18.61 -2.95
C HIS A 182 1.66 19.01 -4.43
N ILE A 183 0.54 18.80 -5.13
CA ILE A 183 0.41 18.98 -6.58
C ILE A 183 -0.73 19.96 -6.89
N ARG A 184 -0.51 20.90 -7.79
CA ARG A 184 -1.54 21.84 -8.26
C ARG A 184 -2.54 21.11 -9.17
N PRO A 185 -3.84 21.16 -8.87
CA PRO A 185 -4.85 20.41 -9.63
C PRO A 185 -5.00 20.86 -11.08
N GLU A 186 -4.68 22.13 -11.37
CA GLU A 186 -4.85 22.72 -12.71
C GLU A 186 -3.70 22.39 -13.67
N SER A 187 -2.51 22.04 -13.13
CA SER A 187 -1.29 21.98 -13.96
C SER A 187 -0.39 20.77 -13.68
N GLY A 188 -0.63 20.01 -12.62
CA GLY A 188 0.29 18.92 -12.20
C GLY A 188 1.63 19.41 -11.64
N ARG A 189 1.86 20.72 -11.53
CA ARG A 189 3.09 21.27 -10.97
C ARG A 189 3.13 21.15 -9.46
N PRO A 190 4.30 21.06 -8.85
CA PRO A 190 4.45 21.15 -7.40
C PRO A 190 3.82 22.43 -6.83
N SER A 191 3.14 22.31 -5.69
CA SER A 191 2.62 23.45 -4.91
C SER A 191 3.26 23.59 -3.54
N GLY A 192 4.25 22.75 -3.23
CA GLY A 192 5.03 22.74 -2.00
C GLY A 192 6.44 22.24 -2.23
N SER A 193 7.19 22.12 -1.15
CA SER A 193 8.61 21.72 -1.18
C SER A 193 8.91 20.49 -0.30
N THR A 194 7.90 19.87 0.28
CA THR A 194 8.08 18.66 1.07
C THR A 194 8.18 17.46 0.14
N ILE A 195 9.22 16.65 0.32
CA ILE A 195 9.48 15.41 -0.39
C ILE A 195 9.46 14.28 0.64
N SER A 196 8.65 13.27 0.41
CA SER A 196 8.53 12.10 1.28
C SER A 196 8.29 10.84 0.46
N TRP A 197 8.94 9.75 0.83
CA TRP A 197 8.62 8.39 0.42
C TRP A 197 7.71 7.69 1.46
N GLY A 198 7.32 8.39 2.52
CA GLY A 198 6.29 8.02 3.46
C GLY A 198 4.96 8.67 3.10
N ALA A 199 4.20 9.06 4.12
CA ALA A 199 2.86 9.62 3.96
C ALA A 199 2.75 10.65 2.83
N MET A 200 1.69 10.54 2.02
CA MET A 200 1.32 11.42 0.89
C MET A 200 2.19 11.28 -0.37
N GLY A 201 3.32 10.55 -0.33
CA GLY A 201 4.18 10.33 -1.50
C GLY A 201 4.44 8.86 -1.81
N ASP A 202 4.33 8.00 -0.83
CA ASP A 202 4.67 6.57 -0.75
C ASP A 202 4.31 5.75 -1.99
N SER A 203 3.07 5.42 -2.18
CA SER A 203 2.57 4.52 -3.22
C SER A 203 2.73 5.07 -4.65
N PHE A 204 2.96 6.37 -4.84
CA PHE A 204 3.37 6.89 -6.15
C PHE A 204 4.66 6.22 -6.63
N TYR A 205 5.69 6.21 -5.78
CA TYR A 205 6.99 5.61 -6.11
C TYR A 205 6.90 4.10 -6.28
N GLU A 206 6.09 3.46 -5.46
CA GLU A 206 5.78 2.04 -5.56
C GLU A 206 5.15 1.69 -6.91
N TYR A 207 4.15 2.48 -7.36
CA TYR A 207 3.44 2.24 -8.61
C TYR A 207 4.27 2.51 -9.86
N LEU A 208 5.33 3.31 -9.79
CA LEU A 208 6.29 3.43 -10.89
C LEU A 208 6.89 2.06 -11.24
N LEU A 209 7.35 1.29 -10.25
CA LEU A 209 7.85 -0.06 -10.50
C LEU A 209 6.73 -1.04 -10.84
N LYS A 210 5.69 -1.07 -10.00
CA LYS A 210 4.64 -2.10 -10.08
C LYS A 210 3.81 -1.99 -11.36
N THR A 211 3.54 -0.78 -11.86
CA THR A 211 2.86 -0.59 -13.16
C THR A 211 3.73 -1.01 -14.34
N TRP A 212 5.04 -0.74 -14.30
CA TRP A 212 5.95 -1.28 -15.31
C TRP A 212 5.90 -2.80 -15.38
N LEU A 213 5.95 -3.48 -14.22
CA LEU A 213 5.85 -4.93 -14.13
C LEU A 213 4.48 -5.43 -14.60
N LEU A 214 3.40 -4.80 -14.14
CA LEU A 214 2.02 -5.17 -14.51
C LEU A 214 1.79 -5.13 -16.02
N THR A 215 2.43 -4.20 -16.71
CA THR A 215 2.32 -4.06 -18.18
C THR A 215 3.31 -4.93 -18.95
N GLY A 216 3.84 -5.97 -18.33
CA GLY A 216 4.83 -6.87 -18.96
C GLY A 216 6.13 -6.16 -19.35
N LYS A 217 6.51 -5.13 -18.58
CA LYS A 217 7.74 -4.33 -18.76
C LYS A 217 7.78 -3.50 -20.06
N LYS A 218 6.62 -3.18 -20.66
CA LYS A 218 6.54 -2.48 -21.96
C LYS A 218 6.53 -0.96 -21.83
N HIS A 219 6.11 -0.40 -20.69
CA HIS A 219 6.04 1.03 -20.48
C HIS A 219 7.33 1.57 -19.87
N GLU A 220 8.34 1.85 -20.71
CA GLU A 220 9.65 2.34 -20.28
C GLU A 220 9.62 3.67 -19.51
N GLN A 221 8.57 4.48 -19.67
CA GLN A 221 8.36 5.70 -18.88
C GLN A 221 8.35 5.39 -17.37
N TYR A 222 7.59 4.39 -16.94
CA TYR A 222 7.49 3.99 -15.54
C TYR A 222 8.82 3.50 -14.99
N LYS A 223 9.54 2.65 -15.75
CA LYS A 223 10.88 2.19 -15.38
C LYS A 223 11.86 3.35 -15.19
N ARG A 224 11.90 4.26 -16.17
CA ARG A 224 12.77 5.45 -16.13
C ARG A 224 12.44 6.30 -14.90
N MET A 225 11.16 6.63 -14.68
CA MET A 225 10.73 7.42 -13.52
C MET A 225 11.09 6.73 -12.20
N TYR A 226 10.94 5.41 -12.11
CA TYR A 226 11.35 4.63 -10.93
C TYR A 226 12.86 4.74 -10.67
N LEU A 227 13.69 4.52 -11.69
CA LEU A 227 15.15 4.61 -11.54
C LEU A 227 15.61 6.03 -11.16
N GLU A 228 15.03 7.05 -11.78
CA GLU A 228 15.25 8.45 -11.41
C GLU A 228 14.86 8.72 -9.95
N ALA A 229 13.73 8.19 -9.51
CA ALA A 229 13.24 8.35 -8.14
C ALA A 229 14.15 7.66 -7.11
N VAL A 230 14.54 6.42 -7.35
CA VAL A 230 15.46 5.67 -6.45
C VAL A 230 16.78 6.41 -6.34
N LYS A 231 17.36 6.87 -7.45
CA LYS A 231 18.60 7.63 -7.45
C LYS A 231 18.46 8.95 -6.68
N GLY A 232 17.34 9.65 -6.83
CA GLY A 232 17.03 10.86 -6.07
C GLY A 232 16.90 10.58 -4.56
N MET A 233 16.21 9.51 -4.20
CA MET A 233 16.06 9.04 -2.82
C MET A 233 17.42 8.75 -2.17
N GLN A 234 18.25 7.94 -2.83
CA GLN A 234 19.58 7.56 -2.32
C GLN A 234 20.47 8.77 -2.03
N ARG A 235 20.42 9.78 -2.90
CA ARG A 235 21.29 10.95 -2.79
C ARG A 235 20.85 11.98 -1.77
N ARG A 236 19.55 12.10 -1.55
CA ARG A 236 18.97 13.22 -0.79
C ARG A 236 18.31 12.82 0.51
N LEU A 237 17.78 11.61 0.61
CA LEU A 237 16.91 11.20 1.72
C LEU A 237 17.51 10.09 2.58
N ILE A 238 18.50 9.34 2.06
CA ILE A 238 19.17 8.28 2.81
C ILE A 238 20.27 8.88 3.69
N ILE A 239 20.28 8.46 4.96
CA ILE A 239 21.40 8.72 5.88
C ILE A 239 21.81 7.43 6.60
N GLU A 240 23.09 7.32 6.91
CA GLU A 240 23.63 6.24 7.75
C GLU A 240 24.10 6.84 9.09
N GLU A 241 23.53 6.39 10.19
CA GLU A 241 23.85 6.92 11.51
C GLU A 241 23.56 5.88 12.59
N GLY A 242 24.39 5.79 13.61
CA GLY A 242 24.23 4.83 14.70
C GLY A 242 24.22 3.36 14.26
N GLY A 243 24.87 3.03 13.14
CA GLY A 243 24.90 1.69 12.56
C GLY A 243 23.63 1.29 11.78
N LEU A 244 22.68 2.22 11.58
CA LEU A 244 21.46 1.99 10.83
C LEU A 244 21.35 2.92 9.62
N THR A 245 20.61 2.47 8.60
CA THR A 245 20.30 3.24 7.38
C THR A 245 18.86 3.73 7.46
N TYR A 246 18.64 5.03 7.38
CA TYR A 246 17.33 5.65 7.48
C TYR A 246 16.93 6.29 6.15
N LEU A 247 15.66 6.20 5.81
CA LEU A 247 15.05 6.98 4.74
C LEU A 247 14.23 8.12 5.36
N CYS A 248 14.76 9.32 5.24
CA CYS A 248 14.23 10.54 5.84
C CYS A 248 13.32 11.30 4.86
N GLU A 249 12.78 12.41 5.31
CA GLU A 249 12.03 13.37 4.50
C GLU A 249 12.89 14.60 4.18
N GLU A 250 12.46 15.40 3.21
CA GLU A 250 13.06 16.71 2.94
C GLU A 250 11.96 17.78 2.93
N LYS A 251 12.25 18.92 3.54
CA LYS A 251 11.38 20.10 3.51
C LYS A 251 12.18 21.35 3.20
N SER A 252 11.83 22.05 2.14
CA SER A 252 12.52 23.28 1.69
C SER A 252 14.05 23.11 1.54
N GLY A 253 14.47 21.99 0.96
CA GLY A 253 15.89 21.67 0.75
C GLY A 253 16.64 21.22 2.02
N LYS A 254 15.95 21.06 3.14
CA LYS A 254 16.53 20.61 4.41
C LYS A 254 16.04 19.23 4.78
N LEU A 255 16.96 18.34 5.13
CA LEU A 255 16.64 17.00 5.58
C LEU A 255 15.91 17.06 6.94
N VAL A 256 14.75 16.39 7.01
CA VAL A 256 13.99 16.16 8.23
C VAL A 256 14.33 14.78 8.75
N ARG A 257 15.04 14.71 9.87
CA ARG A 257 15.56 13.46 10.48
C ARG A 257 14.42 12.68 11.18
N LYS A 258 13.50 12.20 10.35
CA LYS A 258 12.32 11.43 10.72
C LYS A 258 12.13 10.32 9.69
N MET A 259 11.75 9.13 10.13
CA MET A 259 11.38 8.01 9.28
C MET A 259 10.01 7.49 9.71
N ASP A 260 9.03 7.55 8.83
CA ASP A 260 7.69 6.99 9.05
C ASP A 260 7.73 5.48 8.94
N HIS A 261 6.82 4.78 9.66
CA HIS A 261 6.62 3.35 9.48
C HIS A 261 6.20 3.02 8.04
N LEU A 262 5.39 3.87 7.41
CA LEU A 262 4.98 3.72 6.00
C LEU A 262 6.15 3.49 5.06
N VAL A 263 7.29 4.14 5.29
CA VAL A 263 8.52 3.98 4.47
C VAL A 263 9.00 2.52 4.42
N CYS A 264 8.59 1.68 5.35
CA CYS A 264 9.03 0.29 5.43
C CYS A 264 8.51 -0.62 4.30
N PHE A 265 7.69 -0.10 3.37
CA PHE A 265 7.40 -0.78 2.11
C PHE A 265 8.60 -0.73 1.14
N VAL A 266 9.47 0.30 1.24
CA VAL A 266 10.57 0.57 0.31
C VAL A 266 11.54 -0.61 0.18
N PRO A 267 11.98 -1.29 1.26
CA PRO A 267 12.81 -2.48 1.13
C PRO A 267 12.20 -3.56 0.24
N GLY A 268 10.88 -3.77 0.34
CA GLY A 268 10.16 -4.72 -0.52
C GLY A 268 10.13 -4.29 -1.99
N THR A 269 9.88 -3.01 -2.23
CA THR A 269 9.88 -2.43 -3.59
C THR A 269 11.27 -2.49 -4.22
N LEU A 270 12.34 -2.18 -3.47
CA LEU A 270 13.72 -2.30 -3.95
C LEU A 270 14.07 -3.75 -4.28
N ALA A 271 13.72 -4.70 -3.39
CA ALA A 271 13.96 -6.11 -3.62
C ALA A 271 13.20 -6.64 -4.86
N LEU A 272 11.92 -6.22 -5.03
CA LEU A 272 11.15 -6.54 -6.23
C LEU A 272 11.80 -5.95 -7.49
N GLY A 273 12.24 -4.69 -7.45
CA GLY A 273 12.93 -4.03 -8.55
C GLY A 273 14.23 -4.74 -8.93
N ALA A 274 15.01 -5.15 -7.94
CA ALA A 274 16.28 -5.86 -8.14
C ALA A 274 16.11 -7.15 -8.98
N GLN A 275 15.03 -7.89 -8.78
CA GLN A 275 14.75 -9.12 -9.57
C GLN A 275 14.53 -8.84 -11.07
N HIS A 276 14.18 -7.61 -11.42
CA HIS A 276 13.82 -7.24 -12.78
C HIS A 276 14.77 -6.24 -13.45
N LEU A 277 15.75 -5.75 -12.70
CA LEU A 277 16.73 -4.74 -13.10
C LEU A 277 18.14 -5.25 -12.77
N PRO A 278 18.73 -6.13 -13.62
CA PRO A 278 20.01 -6.80 -13.32
C PRO A 278 21.16 -5.84 -13.02
N GLU A 279 21.22 -4.69 -13.70
CA GLU A 279 22.26 -3.69 -13.51
C GLU A 279 22.21 -3.01 -12.12
N GLN A 280 21.04 -2.97 -11.48
CA GLN A 280 20.81 -2.38 -10.17
C GLN A 280 20.65 -3.43 -9.06
N HIS A 281 20.78 -4.72 -9.38
CA HIS A 281 20.43 -5.82 -8.47
C HIS A 281 21.16 -5.72 -7.14
N ASP A 282 22.48 -5.69 -7.15
CA ASP A 282 23.28 -5.74 -5.92
C ASP A 282 23.11 -4.49 -5.07
N GLU A 283 23.06 -3.32 -5.72
CA GLU A 283 22.86 -2.03 -5.04
C GLU A 283 21.47 -1.96 -4.37
N HIS A 284 20.42 -2.31 -5.10
CA HIS A 284 19.05 -2.27 -4.58
C HIS A 284 18.84 -3.32 -3.48
N MET A 285 19.37 -4.54 -3.63
CA MET A 285 19.28 -5.57 -2.60
C MET A 285 20.05 -5.19 -1.33
N ALA A 286 21.25 -4.62 -1.45
CA ALA A 286 22.04 -4.17 -0.30
C ALA A 286 21.30 -3.05 0.46
N LEU A 287 20.73 -2.06 -0.25
CA LEU A 287 19.97 -0.99 0.38
C LEU A 287 18.67 -1.52 1.01
N ALA A 288 17.97 -2.45 0.33
CA ALA A 288 16.75 -3.09 0.85
C ALA A 288 17.03 -3.82 2.17
N ALA A 289 18.12 -4.58 2.25
CA ALA A 289 18.51 -5.28 3.48
C ALA A 289 18.79 -4.32 4.64
N LYS A 290 19.55 -3.24 4.41
CA LYS A 290 19.84 -2.21 5.41
C LYS A 290 18.59 -1.49 5.92
N LEU A 291 17.70 -1.10 5.02
CA LEU A 291 16.43 -0.46 5.40
C LEU A 291 15.50 -1.41 6.13
N ALA A 292 15.44 -2.69 5.73
CA ALA A 292 14.65 -3.71 6.42
C ALA A 292 15.14 -3.94 7.87
N GLU A 293 16.44 -3.89 8.10
CA GLU A 293 17.02 -3.93 9.45
C GLU A 293 16.56 -2.73 10.29
N THR A 294 16.58 -1.54 9.71
CA THR A 294 16.07 -0.34 10.38
C THR A 294 14.58 -0.46 10.71
N CYS A 295 13.77 -0.99 9.78
CA CYS A 295 12.35 -1.24 10.01
C CYS A 295 12.12 -2.28 11.13
N HIS A 296 12.89 -3.36 11.16
CA HIS A 296 12.85 -4.33 12.27
C HIS A 296 13.23 -3.65 13.60
N ARG A 297 14.25 -2.79 13.57
CA ARG A 297 14.67 -2.04 14.77
C ARG A 297 13.58 -1.17 15.36
N MET A 298 12.66 -0.63 14.54
CA MET A 298 11.50 0.13 15.04
C MET A 298 10.61 -0.72 15.96
N TYR A 299 10.49 -2.03 15.72
CA TYR A 299 9.72 -2.95 16.56
C TYR A 299 10.50 -3.32 17.83
N THR A 300 11.78 -3.65 17.71
CA THR A 300 12.61 -4.04 18.85
C THR A 300 12.99 -2.87 19.76
N LEU A 301 12.75 -1.63 19.34
CA LEU A 301 12.94 -0.41 20.11
C LEU A 301 12.00 -0.34 21.33
N THR A 302 10.85 -1.01 21.29
CA THR A 302 9.78 -0.84 22.25
C THR A 302 9.56 -2.09 23.10
N PRO A 303 9.12 -1.97 24.37
CA PRO A 303 8.90 -3.12 25.25
C PRO A 303 7.71 -4.00 24.83
N THR A 304 6.82 -3.50 23.93
CA THR A 304 5.73 -4.30 23.36
C THR A 304 6.18 -5.16 22.17
N GLY A 305 7.33 -4.84 21.55
CA GLY A 305 7.73 -5.43 20.29
C GLY A 305 6.90 -4.95 19.09
N LEU A 306 6.22 -3.80 19.23
CA LEU A 306 5.43 -3.17 18.18
C LEU A 306 6.01 -1.78 17.83
N ALA A 307 6.10 -1.48 16.55
CA ALA A 307 6.67 -0.21 16.08
C ALA A 307 5.76 0.98 16.39
N PRO A 308 6.34 2.16 16.69
CA PRO A 308 5.63 3.43 16.66
C PRO A 308 5.34 3.85 15.20
N GLU A 309 4.41 4.79 15.00
CA GLU A 309 4.06 5.29 13.66
C GLU A 309 5.21 6.02 12.95
N PHE A 310 6.12 6.60 13.69
CA PHE A 310 7.38 7.12 13.15
C PHE A 310 8.46 7.17 14.23
N VAL A 311 9.70 7.23 13.78
CA VAL A 311 10.88 7.46 14.61
C VAL A 311 11.58 8.76 14.22
N LYS A 312 12.31 9.33 15.19
CA LYS A 312 13.24 10.44 14.99
C LYS A 312 14.67 9.94 15.18
N ILE A 313 15.59 10.53 14.47
CA ILE A 313 17.03 10.27 14.61
C ILE A 313 17.66 11.43 15.39
N VAL A 314 18.09 11.16 16.62
CA VAL A 314 18.62 12.15 17.54
C VAL A 314 19.96 11.68 18.10
N GLY A 315 21.05 12.38 17.75
CA GLY A 315 22.40 12.05 18.23
C GLY A 315 22.81 10.61 17.91
N GLY A 316 22.52 10.12 16.71
CA GLY A 316 22.82 8.76 16.29
C GLY A 316 21.88 7.68 16.81
N SER A 317 20.87 8.05 17.59
CA SER A 317 19.94 7.10 18.20
C SER A 317 18.56 7.19 17.57
N MET A 318 17.90 6.03 17.39
CA MET A 318 16.49 5.93 17.01
C MET A 318 15.61 6.19 18.24
N VAL A 319 14.67 7.13 18.13
CA VAL A 319 13.74 7.49 19.20
C VAL A 319 12.31 7.47 18.64
N ALA A 320 11.37 6.85 19.37
CA ALA A 320 9.97 6.84 18.97
C ALA A 320 9.39 8.27 18.97
N GLY A 321 8.88 8.70 17.82
CA GLY A 321 8.30 10.02 17.60
C GLY A 321 6.79 10.09 17.86
N ALA A 322 6.04 9.05 17.44
CA ALA A 322 4.63 8.85 17.82
C ALA A 322 4.50 7.48 18.49
N ASN A 323 3.77 7.40 19.58
CA ASN A 323 3.77 6.19 20.40
C ASN A 323 2.68 5.18 20.05
N HIS A 324 1.72 5.51 19.20
CA HIS A 324 0.65 4.59 18.82
C HIS A 324 1.09 3.63 17.71
N ASN A 325 0.37 2.53 17.58
CA ASN A 325 0.51 1.53 16.51
C ASN A 325 -0.85 1.25 15.90
N LEU A 326 -0.94 1.27 14.58
CA LEU A 326 -2.19 1.11 13.83
C LEU A 326 -2.29 -0.22 13.06
N LEU A 327 -1.55 -1.25 13.44
CA LEU A 327 -1.56 -2.57 12.79
C LEU A 327 -1.03 -2.58 11.34
N ARG A 328 -0.09 -1.71 11.01
CA ARG A 328 0.40 -1.47 9.64
C ARG A 328 1.15 -2.65 9.03
N PRO A 329 1.06 -2.85 7.70
CA PRO A 329 1.61 -3.98 6.96
C PRO A 329 3.04 -3.80 6.43
N GLU A 330 3.52 -2.57 6.21
CA GLU A 330 4.64 -2.26 5.31
C GLU A 330 5.93 -3.01 5.65
N THR A 331 6.23 -3.21 6.93
CA THR A 331 7.40 -3.98 7.36
C THR A 331 7.26 -5.47 7.00
N ILE A 332 6.07 -6.03 7.15
CA ILE A 332 5.84 -7.45 6.83
C ILE A 332 5.80 -7.66 5.33
N GLU A 333 5.28 -6.70 4.57
CA GLU A 333 5.39 -6.66 3.11
C GLU A 333 6.85 -6.76 2.67
N ALA A 334 7.71 -5.89 3.23
CA ALA A 334 9.13 -5.91 2.91
C ALA A 334 9.80 -7.24 3.25
N PHE A 335 9.50 -7.83 4.42
CA PHE A 335 10.02 -9.12 4.81
C PHE A 335 9.54 -10.25 3.91
N PHE A 336 8.29 -10.20 3.44
CA PHE A 336 7.77 -11.14 2.46
C PHE A 336 8.57 -11.11 1.16
N TYR A 337 8.79 -9.95 0.56
CA TYR A 337 9.57 -9.84 -0.68
C TYR A 337 11.03 -10.27 -0.47
N LEU A 338 11.67 -9.81 0.58
CA LEU A 338 13.06 -10.17 0.88
C LEU A 338 13.21 -11.69 1.13
N TRP A 339 12.29 -12.32 1.88
CA TRP A 339 12.27 -13.78 2.02
C TRP A 339 12.09 -14.49 0.67
N ARG A 340 11.15 -14.03 -0.15
CA ARG A 340 10.88 -14.65 -1.45
C ARG A 340 12.11 -14.68 -2.35
N PHE A 341 12.90 -13.61 -2.35
CA PHE A 341 14.03 -13.46 -3.26
C PHE A 341 15.37 -13.91 -2.69
N THR A 342 15.56 -13.92 -1.38
CA THR A 342 16.84 -14.29 -0.75
C THR A 342 16.82 -15.65 -0.05
N LYS A 343 15.64 -16.12 0.39
CA LYS A 343 15.46 -17.27 1.29
C LYS A 343 16.22 -17.14 2.62
N ASP A 344 16.60 -15.93 3.01
CA ASP A 344 17.23 -15.67 4.30
C ASP A 344 16.19 -15.80 5.43
N ALA A 345 16.39 -16.78 6.28
CA ALA A 345 15.47 -17.17 7.36
C ALA A 345 15.16 -16.03 8.34
N ARG A 346 16.10 -15.07 8.51
CA ARG A 346 15.90 -13.93 9.43
C ARG A 346 14.62 -13.15 9.16
N TYR A 347 14.19 -13.00 7.89
CA TYR A 347 12.97 -12.27 7.58
C TYR A 347 11.70 -12.98 8.10
N ARG A 348 11.71 -14.32 8.11
CA ARG A 348 10.62 -15.11 8.72
C ARG A 348 10.69 -15.06 10.24
N GLU A 349 11.89 -15.09 10.82
CA GLU A 349 12.09 -14.98 12.27
C GLU A 349 11.57 -13.62 12.76
N TRP A 350 12.00 -12.53 12.13
CA TRP A 350 11.53 -11.18 12.43
C TRP A 350 10.00 -11.03 12.23
N GLY A 351 9.47 -11.59 11.15
CA GLY A 351 8.02 -11.62 10.91
C GLY A 351 7.27 -12.36 12.03
N TRP A 352 7.83 -13.47 12.53
CA TRP A 352 7.23 -14.22 13.63
C TRP A 352 7.28 -13.48 14.96
N GLU A 353 8.36 -12.78 15.24
CA GLU A 353 8.47 -11.91 16.42
C GLU A 353 7.38 -10.84 16.42
N ILE A 354 7.21 -10.16 15.28
CA ILE A 354 6.20 -9.11 15.10
C ILE A 354 4.78 -9.69 15.21
N PHE A 355 4.51 -10.81 14.55
CA PHE A 355 3.21 -11.47 14.64
C PHE A 355 2.88 -11.86 16.10
N SER A 356 3.86 -12.41 16.82
CA SER A 356 3.71 -12.79 18.22
C SER A 356 3.46 -11.59 19.13
N ALA A 357 4.01 -10.42 18.80
CA ALA A 357 3.75 -9.16 19.49
C ALA A 357 2.32 -8.65 19.23
N PHE A 358 1.82 -8.71 18.00
CA PHE A 358 0.42 -8.40 17.67
C PHE A 358 -0.54 -9.33 18.40
N GLU A 359 -0.30 -10.65 18.42
CA GLU A 359 -1.10 -11.63 19.16
C GLU A 359 -1.19 -11.28 20.65
N ARG A 360 -0.08 -10.93 21.24
CA ARG A 360 0.02 -10.63 22.68
C ARG A 360 -0.66 -9.33 23.07
N HIS A 361 -0.50 -8.29 22.26
CA HIS A 361 -0.85 -6.93 22.65
C HIS A 361 -2.08 -6.36 21.94
N CYS A 362 -2.38 -6.81 20.72
CA CYS A 362 -3.44 -6.22 19.89
C CYS A 362 -4.71 -7.05 19.80
N ARG A 363 -4.65 -8.36 20.05
CA ARG A 363 -5.83 -9.23 20.03
C ARG A 363 -6.87 -8.78 21.05
N VAL A 364 -8.17 -8.83 20.67
CA VAL A 364 -9.27 -8.48 21.57
C VAL A 364 -10.16 -9.67 21.88
N PRO A 365 -10.73 -9.75 23.12
CA PRO A 365 -11.53 -10.91 23.53
C PRO A 365 -12.77 -11.17 22.68
N SER A 366 -13.37 -10.11 22.11
CA SER A 366 -14.54 -10.19 21.23
C SER A 366 -14.24 -10.76 19.84
N GLY A 367 -12.96 -11.09 19.55
CA GLY A 367 -12.45 -11.47 18.22
C GLY A 367 -11.91 -10.28 17.45
N GLY A 368 -10.84 -10.53 16.67
CA GLY A 368 -10.13 -9.50 15.92
C GLY A 368 -9.00 -8.83 16.72
N TYR A 369 -8.57 -7.67 16.23
CA TYR A 369 -7.41 -6.92 16.74
C TYR A 369 -7.74 -5.43 16.84
N SER A 370 -6.97 -4.73 17.66
CA SER A 370 -7.06 -3.28 17.78
C SER A 370 -5.66 -2.69 17.88
N GLY A 371 -5.47 -1.50 17.31
CA GLY A 371 -4.24 -0.75 17.51
C GLY A 371 -3.96 -0.44 18.99
N LEU A 372 -2.75 0.01 19.27
CA LEU A 372 -2.32 0.43 20.60
C LEU A 372 -2.14 1.95 20.67
N LYS A 373 -2.58 2.55 21.78
CA LYS A 373 -2.35 3.97 22.03
C LYS A 373 -0.89 4.30 22.38
N ASN A 374 -0.15 3.33 22.98
CA ASN A 374 1.24 3.55 23.38
C ASN A 374 2.06 2.27 23.40
N VAL A 375 2.91 2.09 22.38
CA VAL A 375 3.80 0.93 22.24
C VAL A 375 4.91 0.86 23.31
N LYS A 376 5.16 1.92 24.05
CA LYS A 376 6.13 1.96 25.15
C LYS A 376 5.59 1.34 26.45
N LEU A 377 4.31 0.96 26.49
CA LEU A 377 3.63 0.43 27.67
C LEU A 377 3.04 -0.94 27.38
N ARG A 378 3.54 -2.01 28.03
CA ARG A 378 3.03 -3.39 27.88
C ARG A 378 1.54 -3.53 28.20
N GLY A 379 1.00 -2.72 29.07
CA GLY A 379 -0.43 -2.66 29.42
C GLY A 379 -1.18 -1.52 28.73
N SER A 380 -0.70 -1.04 27.58
CA SER A 380 -1.33 0.07 26.85
C SER A 380 -2.80 -0.18 26.55
N ALA A 381 -3.61 0.87 26.69
CA ALA A 381 -4.96 0.86 26.19
C ALA A 381 -4.99 0.66 24.67
N LYS A 382 -5.99 -0.07 24.22
CA LYS A 382 -6.31 -0.22 22.79
C LYS A 382 -7.03 1.02 22.28
N ASP A 383 -6.92 1.31 20.99
CA ASP A 383 -7.61 2.45 20.34
C ASP A 383 -9.04 2.11 19.88
N ASP A 384 -9.46 0.86 20.12
CA ASP A 384 -10.77 0.31 19.73
C ASP A 384 -11.04 0.34 18.23
N THR A 385 -9.98 0.33 17.44
CA THR A 385 -10.05 0.34 15.99
C THR A 385 -9.30 -0.84 15.38
N MET A 386 -9.99 -1.69 14.61
CA MET A 386 -9.34 -2.64 13.71
C MET A 386 -9.32 -2.04 12.31
N GLN A 387 -8.14 -1.61 11.88
CA GLN A 387 -7.94 -1.09 10.54
C GLN A 387 -8.26 -2.17 9.50
N THR A 388 -8.88 -1.79 8.39
CA THR A 388 -9.28 -2.76 7.34
C THR A 388 -8.09 -3.42 6.67
N PHE A 389 -6.97 -2.71 6.55
CA PHE A 389 -5.73 -3.25 6.02
C PHE A 389 -5.10 -4.32 6.94
N TRP A 390 -5.49 -4.43 8.22
CA TRP A 390 -5.04 -5.54 9.06
C TRP A 390 -5.38 -6.90 8.44
N LEU A 391 -6.63 -7.07 7.99
CA LEU A 391 -7.08 -8.30 7.33
C LEU A 391 -6.61 -8.37 5.87
N ALA A 392 -6.74 -7.24 5.16
CA ALA A 392 -6.48 -7.21 3.72
C ALA A 392 -4.98 -7.32 3.39
N GLU A 393 -4.12 -6.81 4.24
CA GLU A 393 -2.67 -6.67 4.01
C GLU A 393 -1.84 -7.36 5.08
N SER A 394 -1.85 -6.89 6.33
CA SER A 394 -0.95 -7.38 7.37
C SER A 394 -1.05 -8.88 7.55
N LEU A 395 -2.26 -9.43 7.75
CA LEU A 395 -2.45 -10.88 7.85
C LEU A 395 -2.18 -11.61 6.54
N LYS A 396 -2.44 -11.00 5.39
CA LYS A 396 -2.12 -11.59 4.09
C LYS A 396 -0.60 -11.70 3.89
N TYR A 397 0.17 -10.66 4.20
CA TYR A 397 1.63 -10.73 4.10
C TYR A 397 2.22 -11.71 5.12
N PHE A 398 1.66 -11.84 6.32
CA PHE A 398 2.05 -12.94 7.23
C PHE A 398 1.73 -14.29 6.62
N LEU A 399 0.53 -14.48 6.03
CA LEU A 399 0.16 -15.73 5.36
C LEU A 399 1.16 -16.05 4.25
N LEU A 400 1.47 -15.11 3.37
CA LEU A 400 2.42 -15.26 2.26
C LEU A 400 3.85 -15.53 2.73
N LEU A 401 4.30 -14.84 3.81
CA LEU A 401 5.62 -15.01 4.38
C LEU A 401 5.84 -16.43 4.93
N PHE A 402 4.80 -17.03 5.50
CA PHE A 402 4.88 -18.37 6.13
C PHE A 402 4.34 -19.52 5.28
N SER A 403 3.80 -19.23 4.10
CA SER A 403 3.34 -20.23 3.16
C SER A 403 4.42 -20.64 2.16
N ASP A 404 4.11 -21.66 1.36
CA ASP A 404 4.87 -22.01 0.18
C ASP A 404 4.75 -20.93 -0.93
N ASP A 405 5.77 -20.81 -1.76
CA ASP A 405 5.83 -19.82 -2.83
C ASP A 405 4.71 -20.04 -3.89
N SER A 406 4.20 -21.26 -4.02
CA SER A 406 3.12 -21.62 -4.94
C SER A 406 1.77 -21.00 -4.56
N LEU A 407 1.59 -20.51 -3.33
CA LEU A 407 0.36 -19.83 -2.93
C LEU A 407 0.11 -18.54 -3.74
N LEU A 408 1.18 -17.86 -4.14
CA LEU A 408 1.14 -16.71 -5.04
C LEU A 408 2.44 -16.62 -5.84
N ASP A 409 2.35 -16.82 -7.15
CA ASP A 409 3.47 -16.71 -8.06
C ASP A 409 3.72 -15.25 -8.47
N LEU A 410 4.85 -14.69 -8.06
CA LEU A 410 5.28 -13.32 -8.39
C LEU A 410 5.76 -13.16 -9.84
N ASN A 411 5.92 -14.25 -10.61
CA ASN A 411 6.20 -14.16 -12.05
C ASN A 411 4.94 -13.89 -12.87
N THR A 412 3.77 -14.15 -12.30
CA THR A 412 2.47 -14.01 -12.97
C THR A 412 1.59 -12.91 -12.37
N HIS A 413 1.92 -12.44 -11.17
CA HIS A 413 1.14 -11.43 -10.46
C HIS A 413 2.03 -10.30 -9.92
N VAL A 414 1.48 -9.10 -9.93
CA VAL A 414 2.01 -7.94 -9.21
C VAL A 414 1.02 -7.58 -8.09
N ILE A 415 1.53 -7.39 -6.88
CA ILE A 415 0.71 -7.03 -5.73
C ILE A 415 0.58 -5.51 -5.68
N ASN A 416 -0.64 -4.97 -5.63
CA ASN A 416 -0.86 -3.53 -5.49
C ASN A 416 -0.54 -3.03 -4.08
N THR A 417 -0.69 -1.73 -3.82
CA THR A 417 -0.38 -1.10 -2.52
C THR A 417 -1.31 -1.53 -1.37
N GLU A 418 -2.40 -2.26 -1.65
CA GLU A 418 -3.34 -2.85 -0.65
C GLU A 418 -3.25 -4.38 -0.62
N ALA A 419 -2.09 -4.91 -1.01
CA ALA A 419 -1.81 -6.35 -1.07
C ALA A 419 -2.76 -7.15 -1.97
N HIS A 420 -3.36 -6.54 -3.00
CA HIS A 420 -4.20 -7.23 -3.96
C HIS A 420 -3.36 -7.76 -5.13
N PRO A 421 -3.27 -9.09 -5.34
CA PRO A 421 -2.53 -9.65 -6.47
C PRO A 421 -3.32 -9.44 -7.78
N ILE A 422 -2.71 -8.76 -8.72
CA ILE A 422 -3.25 -8.49 -10.06
C ILE A 422 -2.36 -9.20 -11.07
N LYS A 423 -2.95 -9.92 -12.01
CA LYS A 423 -2.20 -10.64 -13.06
C LYS A 423 -1.45 -9.68 -13.96
N ILE A 424 -0.23 -10.03 -14.31
CA ILE A 424 0.54 -9.32 -15.32
C ILE A 424 -0.25 -9.37 -16.64
N LEU A 425 -0.48 -8.19 -17.22
CA LEU A 425 -1.29 -8.06 -18.41
C LEU A 425 -0.60 -8.71 -19.61
N PRO A 426 -1.34 -9.42 -20.47
CA PRO A 426 -0.76 -10.05 -21.64
C PRO A 426 -0.17 -9.03 -22.60
N SER A 427 0.72 -9.53 -23.41
CA SER A 427 1.47 -8.79 -24.43
C SER A 427 0.59 -8.20 -25.51
#